data_1434a6a8ef57e7ff5710a48562dbb125
#
_entry.id   1434a6a8ef57e7ff5710a48562dbb125
#
_cell.length_a   1.000
_cell.length_b   1.000
_cell.length_c   1.000
_cell.angle_alpha   90.00
_cell.angle_beta   90.00
_cell.angle_gamma   90.00
#
_symmetry.space_group_name_H-M   'P 1'
#
loop_
_entity.id
_entity.type
_entity.pdbx_description
1 polymer ?
#
loop_
_entity_poly.entity_id
_entity_poly.type
_entity_poly.pdbx_seq_one_letter_code
_entity_poly.pdbx_strand_id
1 'polypeptide(L)'
;MLFMAVLTGCRDDNGGKLTFEMLEAGKSVRLSNEERSPLCSVSLKMASATKESGKIGEKINAEVVYRLFNQEGIGLEGAMEQYVEQYCSSYRAHMLPLYNEDRSDTTKRQWYEFHYIINSTTEQTSPNTLAYLATVDYSEGHANSIHQLLPINFYTTTGDYIRNSDIFVDGYETQLNPLLLKALMEREEVNTLDSLKEKGYLQTVDIYSPENYIVGDNTITFIYNPSEIASLEQGTIEIVLTYAQMKKFIKPAFLKSLQ
;
A
#
# COMPACT_ATOMS: atom_id res chain seq x y z
N MET A 1 20.25 20.78 -0.24
CA MET A 1 20.82 20.34 -1.53
C MET A 1 19.90 19.26 -2.05
N LEU A 2 19.01 19.64 -2.97
CA LEU A 2 17.91 18.79 -3.43
C LEU A 2 18.48 17.81 -4.46
N PHE A 3 18.50 16.52 -4.17
CA PHE A 3 18.80 15.48 -5.15
C PHE A 3 17.52 15.13 -5.91
N MET A 4 17.42 15.63 -7.12
CA MET A 4 16.36 15.32 -8.06
C MET A 4 16.67 13.98 -8.71
N ALA A 5 16.06 12.89 -8.23
CA ALA A 5 16.10 11.61 -8.92
C ALA A 5 14.99 11.59 -9.98
N VAL A 6 15.35 11.85 -11.22
CA VAL A 6 14.44 11.71 -12.37
C VAL A 6 14.32 10.24 -12.71
N LEU A 7 13.22 9.62 -12.34
CA LEU A 7 12.85 8.29 -12.83
C LEU A 7 12.35 8.43 -14.27
N THR A 8 13.01 7.75 -15.19
CA THR A 8 12.72 7.80 -16.64
C THR A 8 11.37 7.15 -16.94
N GLY A 9 10.40 7.99 -17.29
CA GLY A 9 9.08 7.55 -17.72
C GLY A 9 9.04 7.13 -19.19
N CYS A 10 8.08 6.27 -19.53
CA CYS A 10 7.82 5.73 -20.86
C CYS A 10 7.16 6.72 -21.79
N ARG A 11 7.32 6.48 -23.08
CA ARG A 11 6.86 7.33 -24.16
C ARG A 11 5.59 6.74 -24.76
N ASP A 12 4.52 7.50 -24.78
CA ASP A 12 3.33 7.26 -25.60
C ASP A 12 3.22 8.31 -26.69
N ASP A 13 2.90 7.90 -27.91
CA ASP A 13 2.90 8.75 -29.10
C ASP A 13 1.75 9.76 -29.17
N ASN A 14 0.83 9.82 -28.20
CA ASN A 14 -0.32 10.74 -28.18
C ASN A 14 -0.71 11.34 -26.82
N GLY A 15 0.08 11.15 -25.78
CA GLY A 15 -0.14 11.73 -24.44
C GLY A 15 1.15 12.30 -23.89
N GLY A 16 1.09 13.36 -23.10
CA GLY A 16 2.24 13.89 -22.38
C GLY A 16 2.95 12.78 -21.60
N LYS A 17 4.29 12.84 -21.56
CA LYS A 17 5.11 11.86 -20.86
C LYS A 17 4.69 11.79 -19.39
N LEU A 18 4.22 10.61 -18.94
CA LEU A 18 3.91 10.38 -17.53
C LEU A 18 5.23 10.39 -16.73
N THR A 19 5.41 11.42 -15.90
CA THR A 19 6.63 11.66 -15.12
C THR A 19 6.27 11.88 -13.66
N PHE A 20 7.16 11.46 -12.77
CA PHE A 20 6.98 11.56 -11.33
C PHE A 20 8.16 12.28 -10.68
N GLU A 21 7.85 13.02 -9.62
CA GLU A 21 8.81 13.59 -8.69
C GLU A 21 8.53 13.08 -7.28
N MET A 22 9.53 13.15 -6.42
CA MET A 22 9.39 12.71 -5.03
C MET A 22 9.05 13.90 -4.14
N LEU A 23 7.91 13.84 -3.46
CA LEU A 23 7.51 14.76 -2.41
C LEU A 23 7.88 14.20 -1.04
N GLU A 24 8.29 15.07 -0.13
CA GLU A 24 8.60 14.70 1.24
C GLU A 24 7.85 15.62 2.22
N ALA A 25 7.21 15.01 3.22
CA ALA A 25 6.62 15.69 4.36
C ALA A 25 6.95 14.91 5.64
N GLY A 26 7.20 15.59 6.73
CA GLY A 26 7.47 14.90 7.99
C GLY A 26 7.60 15.84 9.17
N LYS A 27 7.36 15.28 10.34
CA LYS A 27 7.43 16.00 11.60
C LYS A 27 7.74 15.05 12.75
N SER A 28 8.48 15.55 13.74
CA SER A 28 8.67 14.85 14.99
C SER A 28 8.21 15.75 16.15
N VAL A 29 7.40 15.20 17.04
CA VAL A 29 6.86 15.94 18.18
C VAL A 29 7.06 15.15 19.48
N ARG A 30 7.44 15.83 20.55
CA ARG A 30 7.49 15.25 21.88
C ARG A 30 6.16 15.43 22.61
N LEU A 31 5.82 14.49 23.48
CA LEU A 31 4.62 14.57 24.31
C LEU A 31 4.66 15.75 25.26
N SER A 32 5.80 15.99 25.90
CA SER A 32 6.00 17.13 26.82
C SER A 32 7.26 17.91 26.46
N ASN A 33 7.50 19.02 27.16
CA ASN A 33 8.69 19.87 26.97
C ASN A 33 9.96 19.25 27.57
N GLU A 34 9.90 18.09 28.17
CA GLU A 34 11.07 17.41 28.71
C GLU A 34 11.92 16.79 27.64
N GLU A 35 13.24 16.90 27.77
CA GLU A 35 14.20 16.39 26.80
C GLU A 35 14.05 14.88 26.54
N ARG A 36 13.68 14.11 27.54
CA ARG A 36 13.49 12.65 27.48
C ARG A 36 12.02 12.24 27.31
N SER A 37 11.13 13.17 26.99
CA SER A 37 9.73 12.84 26.72
C SER A 37 9.60 11.95 25.48
N PRO A 38 8.65 11.00 25.45
CA PRO A 38 8.39 10.16 24.28
C PRO A 38 8.19 10.98 23.00
N LEU A 39 8.55 10.37 21.87
CA LEU A 39 8.57 11.00 20.55
C LEU A 39 7.56 10.32 19.64
N CYS A 40 6.82 11.12 18.90
CA CYS A 40 6.13 10.68 17.68
C CYS A 40 6.88 11.22 16.48
N SER A 41 7.20 10.36 15.52
CA SER A 41 7.82 10.74 14.24
C SER A 41 6.95 10.29 13.08
N VAL A 42 6.67 11.22 12.17
CA VAL A 42 5.95 10.95 10.91
C VAL A 42 6.87 11.33 9.75
N SER A 43 7.00 10.45 8.77
CA SER A 43 7.83 10.66 7.58
C SER A 43 7.11 10.10 6.35
N LEU A 44 6.83 10.96 5.38
CA LEU A 44 6.16 10.62 4.14
C LEU A 44 7.11 10.95 2.97
N LYS A 45 7.39 9.96 2.11
CA LYS A 45 8.13 10.11 0.86
C LYS A 45 7.32 9.50 -0.27
N MET A 46 6.73 10.34 -1.09
CA MET A 46 5.71 9.89 -2.01
C MET A 46 5.96 10.38 -3.44
N ALA A 47 5.85 9.46 -4.39
CA ALA A 47 5.90 9.78 -5.81
C ALA A 47 4.64 10.56 -6.20
N SER A 48 4.82 11.72 -6.80
CA SER A 48 3.76 12.58 -7.33
C SER A 48 3.90 12.72 -8.84
N ALA A 49 2.84 12.48 -9.57
CA ALA A 49 2.83 12.77 -11.00
C ALA A 49 3.02 14.28 -11.21
N THR A 50 3.98 14.65 -12.08
CA THR A 50 4.34 16.04 -12.32
C THR A 50 3.29 16.75 -13.18
N LYS A 51 3.37 18.08 -13.27
CA LYS A 51 2.50 18.89 -14.14
C LYS A 51 2.62 18.51 -15.62
N GLU A 52 3.75 17.99 -16.05
CA GLU A 52 3.98 17.52 -17.43
C GLU A 52 3.11 16.32 -17.78
N SER A 53 2.68 15.55 -16.78
CA SER A 53 1.76 14.42 -16.93
C SER A 53 0.30 14.86 -17.20
N GLY A 54 0.00 16.16 -17.12
CA GLY A 54 -1.31 16.76 -17.42
C GLY A 54 -2.45 16.11 -16.63
N LYS A 55 -3.62 15.98 -17.28
CA LYS A 55 -4.83 15.42 -16.65
C LYS A 55 -4.68 13.99 -16.17
N ILE A 56 -3.83 13.20 -16.80
CA ILE A 56 -3.55 11.81 -16.40
C ILE A 56 -2.87 11.82 -15.02
N GLY A 57 -1.82 12.64 -14.87
CA GLY A 57 -1.13 12.78 -13.60
C GLY A 57 -2.01 13.35 -12.49
N GLU A 58 -2.88 14.32 -12.81
CA GLU A 58 -3.85 14.88 -11.85
C GLU A 58 -4.79 13.80 -11.31
N LYS A 59 -5.32 12.92 -12.17
CA LYS A 59 -6.17 11.79 -11.75
C LYS A 59 -5.43 10.80 -10.86
N ILE A 60 -4.20 10.43 -11.24
CA ILE A 60 -3.36 9.51 -10.44
C ILE A 60 -3.13 10.12 -9.05
N ASN A 61 -2.68 11.37 -8.96
CA ASN A 61 -2.45 12.03 -7.69
C ASN A 61 -3.72 12.13 -6.84
N ALA A 62 -4.88 12.44 -7.45
CA ALA A 62 -6.15 12.51 -6.75
C ALA A 62 -6.59 11.17 -6.17
N GLU A 63 -6.43 10.08 -6.94
CA GLU A 63 -6.76 8.73 -6.47
C GLU A 63 -5.79 8.26 -5.36
N VAL A 64 -4.50 8.60 -5.45
CA VAL A 64 -3.51 8.34 -4.39
C VAL A 64 -3.91 9.06 -3.10
N VAL A 65 -4.31 10.34 -3.19
CA VAL A 65 -4.80 11.12 -2.05
C VAL A 65 -6.04 10.48 -1.43
N TYR A 66 -7.00 10.09 -2.26
CA TYR A 66 -8.22 9.44 -1.78
C TYR A 66 -7.92 8.12 -1.04
N ARG A 67 -7.07 7.26 -1.63
CA ARG A 67 -6.82 5.92 -1.09
C ARG A 67 -5.93 5.90 0.14
N LEU A 68 -4.93 6.78 0.21
CA LEU A 68 -3.98 6.77 1.31
C LEU A 68 -4.36 7.72 2.45
N PHE A 69 -5.10 8.79 2.16
CA PHE A 69 -5.45 9.81 3.15
C PHE A 69 -6.96 10.00 3.34
N ASN A 70 -7.80 9.31 2.54
CA ASN A 70 -9.26 9.47 2.54
C ASN A 70 -9.69 10.95 2.39
N GLN A 71 -9.05 11.67 1.48
CA GLN A 71 -9.29 13.09 1.21
C GLN A 71 -9.60 13.31 -0.27
N GLU A 72 -10.34 14.37 -0.57
CA GLU A 72 -10.69 14.79 -1.92
C GLU A 72 -10.50 16.31 -2.10
N GLY A 73 -10.27 16.74 -3.34
CA GLY A 73 -10.20 18.17 -3.67
C GLY A 73 -8.93 18.87 -3.19
N ILE A 74 -7.93 18.14 -2.72
CA ILE A 74 -6.63 18.64 -2.29
C ILE A 74 -5.51 17.95 -3.09
N GLY A 75 -4.42 18.66 -3.36
CA GLY A 75 -3.23 18.06 -3.98
C GLY A 75 -2.45 17.17 -3.02
N LEU A 76 -1.63 16.25 -3.57
CA LEU A 76 -0.88 15.26 -2.79
C LEU A 76 0.01 15.91 -1.72
N GLU A 77 0.74 16.98 -2.05
CA GLU A 77 1.59 17.73 -1.11
C GLU A 77 0.78 18.23 0.10
N GLY A 78 -0.35 18.91 -0.18
CA GLY A 78 -1.23 19.43 0.87
C GLY A 78 -1.87 18.33 1.72
N ALA A 79 -2.23 17.18 1.11
CA ALA A 79 -2.76 16.02 1.82
C ALA A 79 -1.71 15.41 2.77
N MET A 80 -0.46 15.30 2.31
CA MET A 80 0.67 14.82 3.13
C MET A 80 0.91 15.74 4.33
N GLU A 81 1.00 17.06 4.10
CA GLU A 81 1.20 18.04 5.18
C GLU A 81 0.07 17.99 6.21
N GLN A 82 -1.18 17.96 5.74
CA GLN A 82 -2.34 17.88 6.61
C GLN A 82 -2.35 16.59 7.43
N TYR A 83 -2.02 15.46 6.82
CA TYR A 83 -1.91 14.18 7.52
C TYR A 83 -0.87 14.21 8.63
N VAL A 84 0.34 14.74 8.34
CA VAL A 84 1.43 14.87 9.32
C VAL A 84 1.01 15.72 10.51
N GLU A 85 0.36 16.87 10.26
CA GLU A 85 -0.11 17.76 11.33
C GLU A 85 -1.22 17.10 12.16
N GLN A 86 -2.18 16.45 11.52
CA GLN A 86 -3.28 15.78 12.22
C GLN A 86 -2.79 14.61 13.06
N TYR A 87 -1.89 13.76 12.52
CA TYR A 87 -1.34 12.62 13.25
C TYR A 87 -0.57 13.08 14.49
N CYS A 88 0.33 14.05 14.34
CA CYS A 88 1.10 14.61 15.45
C CYS A 88 0.21 15.30 16.52
N SER A 89 -0.84 16.00 16.09
CA SER A 89 -1.79 16.66 16.99
C SER A 89 -2.61 15.64 17.77
N SER A 90 -3.11 14.61 17.08
CA SER A 90 -3.87 13.51 17.67
C SER A 90 -3.04 12.72 18.67
N TYR A 91 -1.78 12.42 18.34
CA TYR A 91 -0.84 11.79 19.24
C TYR A 91 -0.73 12.56 20.56
N ARG A 92 -0.48 13.87 20.51
CA ARG A 92 -0.38 14.69 21.73
C ARG A 92 -1.68 14.73 22.52
N ALA A 93 -2.80 14.91 21.83
CA ALA A 93 -4.10 15.03 22.48
C ALA A 93 -4.49 13.76 23.25
N HIS A 94 -4.22 12.60 22.67
CA HIS A 94 -4.62 11.32 23.25
C HIS A 94 -3.58 10.74 24.21
N MET A 95 -2.28 10.89 23.91
CA MET A 95 -1.24 10.24 24.70
C MET A 95 -0.74 11.06 25.87
N LEU A 96 -0.80 12.40 25.82
CA LEU A 96 -0.30 13.23 26.93
C LEU A 96 -1.00 13.01 28.27
N PRO A 97 -2.35 12.90 28.34
CA PRO A 97 -3.03 12.58 29.60
C PRO A 97 -2.55 11.26 30.22
N LEU A 98 -2.50 10.20 29.39
CA LEU A 98 -2.08 8.86 29.79
C LEU A 98 -0.62 8.83 30.25
N TYR A 99 0.26 9.48 29.49
CA TYR A 99 1.68 9.60 29.87
C TYR A 99 1.87 10.31 31.19
N ASN A 100 1.08 11.34 31.51
CA ASN A 100 1.17 12.04 32.77
C ASN A 100 0.81 11.15 33.97
N GLU A 101 -0.09 10.20 33.81
CA GLU A 101 -0.43 9.19 34.82
C GLU A 101 0.73 8.21 35.05
N ASP A 102 1.37 7.79 33.94
CA ASP A 102 2.46 6.81 33.94
C ASP A 102 3.88 7.42 34.09
N ARG A 103 4.00 8.73 34.21
CA ARG A 103 5.27 9.47 34.15
C ARG A 103 6.34 9.01 35.13
N SER A 104 5.95 8.51 36.31
CA SER A 104 6.85 7.97 37.30
C SER A 104 7.39 6.58 36.96
N ASP A 105 6.73 5.86 36.05
CA ASP A 105 7.12 4.53 35.61
C ASP A 105 7.92 4.61 34.32
N THR A 106 9.24 4.65 34.44
CA THR A 106 10.15 4.75 33.29
C THR A 106 10.10 3.52 32.35
N THR A 107 9.57 2.38 32.83
CA THR A 107 9.45 1.15 32.00
C THR A 107 8.36 1.28 30.95
N LYS A 108 7.37 2.12 31.18
CA LYS A 108 6.26 2.36 30.26
C LYS A 108 6.56 3.41 29.20
N ARG A 109 7.70 4.08 29.24
CA ARG A 109 8.04 5.15 28.32
C ARG A 109 7.90 4.70 26.85
N GLN A 110 8.34 3.51 26.51
CA GLN A 110 8.27 2.95 25.15
C GLN A 110 6.84 2.79 24.64
N TRP A 111 5.84 2.71 25.52
CA TRP A 111 4.43 2.60 25.14
C TRP A 111 3.91 3.89 24.49
N TYR A 112 4.64 4.97 24.61
CA TYR A 112 4.32 6.30 24.10
C TYR A 112 5.24 6.73 22.95
N GLU A 113 6.15 5.87 22.47
CA GLU A 113 6.99 6.14 21.30
C GLU A 113 6.24 5.67 20.04
N PHE A 114 5.89 6.63 19.13
CA PHE A 114 5.14 6.35 17.91
C PHE A 114 5.98 6.67 16.68
N HIS A 115 5.86 5.87 15.66
CA HIS A 115 6.34 6.25 14.33
C HIS A 115 5.32 5.87 13.25
N TYR A 116 5.30 6.65 12.18
CA TYR A 116 4.48 6.40 11.01
C TYR A 116 5.26 6.82 9.75
N ILE A 117 5.49 5.88 8.85
CA ILE A 117 6.31 6.08 7.65
C ILE A 117 5.52 5.60 6.44
N ILE A 118 5.40 6.46 5.41
CA ILE A 118 4.94 6.04 4.09
C ILE A 118 6.08 6.31 3.10
N ASN A 119 6.44 5.29 2.33
CA ASN A 119 7.27 5.45 1.15
C ASN A 119 6.51 4.94 -0.06
N SER A 120 6.63 5.61 -1.20
CA SER A 120 6.03 5.11 -2.42
C SER A 120 6.99 5.15 -3.60
N THR A 121 6.75 4.25 -4.55
CA THR A 121 7.40 4.17 -5.85
C THR A 121 6.36 3.92 -6.92
N THR A 122 6.74 4.11 -8.17
CA THR A 122 5.90 3.78 -9.33
C THR A 122 6.63 2.80 -10.22
N GLU A 123 5.92 1.82 -10.74
CA GLU A 123 6.43 0.82 -11.66
C GLU A 123 5.47 0.67 -12.85
N GLN A 124 6.00 0.75 -14.07
CA GLN A 124 5.24 0.39 -15.24
C GLN A 124 5.22 -1.15 -15.37
N THR A 125 4.07 -1.75 -15.10
CA THR A 125 3.91 -3.20 -15.01
C THR A 125 3.48 -3.84 -16.33
N SER A 126 2.98 -3.02 -17.27
CA SER A 126 2.72 -3.39 -18.68
C SER A 126 2.76 -2.10 -19.54
N PRO A 127 2.68 -2.20 -20.88
CA PRO A 127 2.62 -1.00 -21.73
C PRO A 127 1.51 -0.02 -21.34
N ASN A 128 0.38 -0.54 -20.88
CA ASN A 128 -0.82 0.26 -20.57
C ASN A 128 -1.17 0.33 -19.08
N THR A 129 -0.31 -0.20 -18.19
CA THR A 129 -0.56 -0.19 -16.74
C THR A 129 0.62 0.31 -15.94
N LEU A 130 0.31 1.01 -14.87
CA LEU A 130 1.24 1.50 -13.86
C LEU A 130 0.77 1.03 -12.48
N ALA A 131 1.67 0.47 -11.68
CA ALA A 131 1.46 0.26 -10.27
C ALA A 131 2.11 1.40 -9.46
N TYR A 132 1.32 2.04 -8.61
CA TYR A 132 1.80 2.90 -7.54
C TYR A 132 1.90 2.04 -6.28
N LEU A 133 3.11 1.85 -5.77
CA LEU A 133 3.41 0.96 -4.66
C LEU A 133 3.69 1.80 -3.41
N ALA A 134 2.74 1.84 -2.48
CA ALA A 134 2.93 2.50 -1.20
C ALA A 134 3.26 1.46 -0.13
N THR A 135 4.38 1.63 0.57
CA THR A 135 4.71 0.88 1.78
C THR A 135 4.39 1.73 3.00
N VAL A 136 3.65 1.18 3.94
CA VAL A 136 3.31 1.81 5.21
C VAL A 136 3.96 1.02 6.34
N ASP A 137 4.72 1.71 7.16
CA ASP A 137 5.36 1.16 8.35
C ASP A 137 4.98 2.02 9.55
N TYR A 138 4.35 1.42 10.55
CA TYR A 138 4.01 2.18 11.74
C TYR A 138 4.03 1.32 13.01
N SER A 139 4.31 1.97 14.12
CA SER A 139 4.15 1.42 15.46
C SER A 139 3.55 2.48 16.37
N GLU A 140 2.55 2.09 17.14
CA GLU A 140 1.87 2.92 18.12
C GLU A 140 2.16 2.37 19.53
N GLY A 141 3.31 2.75 20.06
CA GLY A 141 3.77 2.34 21.36
C GLY A 141 4.48 0.98 21.36
N HIS A 142 4.21 0.16 22.38
CA HIS A 142 4.92 -1.10 22.62
C HIS A 142 4.53 -2.23 21.66
N ALA A 143 3.62 -1.96 20.73
CA ALA A 143 3.21 -2.94 19.70
C ALA A 143 4.33 -3.19 18.67
N ASN A 144 4.31 -4.37 18.07
CA ASN A 144 5.16 -4.64 16.91
C ASN A 144 4.86 -3.65 15.79
N SER A 145 5.89 -3.27 15.03
CA SER A 145 5.69 -2.49 13.80
C SER A 145 4.82 -3.26 12.82
N ILE A 146 3.87 -2.54 12.22
CA ILE A 146 3.03 -3.06 11.14
C ILE A 146 3.62 -2.60 9.83
N HIS A 147 3.84 -3.55 8.92
CA HIS A 147 4.37 -3.30 7.59
C HIS A 147 3.30 -3.68 6.57
N GLN A 148 2.94 -2.77 5.69
CA GLN A 148 1.93 -3.01 4.66
C GLN A 148 2.45 -2.56 3.30
N LEU A 149 2.15 -3.34 2.26
CA LEU A 149 2.27 -2.96 0.87
C LEU A 149 0.87 -2.71 0.31
N LEU A 150 0.64 -1.51 -0.18
CA LEU A 150 -0.64 -1.03 -0.71
C LEU A 150 -0.47 -0.65 -2.19
N PRO A 151 -0.68 -1.57 -3.12
CA PRO A 151 -0.62 -1.28 -4.54
C PRO A 151 -1.88 -0.55 -5.02
N ILE A 152 -1.69 0.44 -5.88
CA ILE A 152 -2.78 1.12 -6.58
C ILE A 152 -2.45 1.03 -8.07
N ASN A 153 -3.31 0.37 -8.85
CA ASN A 153 -3.06 0.14 -10.27
C ASN A 153 -3.80 1.17 -11.13
N PHE A 154 -3.14 1.67 -12.17
CA PHE A 154 -3.68 2.70 -13.06
C PHE A 154 -3.52 2.29 -14.53
N TYR A 155 -4.46 2.72 -15.37
CA TYR A 155 -4.24 2.77 -16.82
C TYR A 155 -3.37 3.97 -17.17
N THR A 156 -2.23 3.74 -17.84
CA THR A 156 -1.30 4.83 -18.23
C THR A 156 -1.90 5.79 -19.25
N THR A 157 -2.85 5.32 -20.05
CA THR A 157 -3.52 6.09 -21.12
C THR A 157 -4.58 7.04 -20.61
N THR A 158 -5.22 6.76 -19.46
CA THR A 158 -6.35 7.55 -18.93
C THR A 158 -6.12 8.08 -17.52
N GLY A 159 -5.18 7.50 -16.77
CA GLY A 159 -4.97 7.76 -15.35
C GLY A 159 -6.06 7.22 -14.44
N ASP A 160 -7.00 6.44 -14.98
CA ASP A 160 -8.07 5.86 -14.19
C ASP A 160 -7.55 4.68 -13.36
N TYR A 161 -8.02 4.58 -12.12
CA TYR A 161 -7.74 3.45 -11.24
C TYR A 161 -8.39 2.15 -11.77
N ILE A 162 -7.64 1.06 -11.73
CA ILE A 162 -8.10 -0.27 -12.15
C ILE A 162 -8.78 -0.96 -10.97
N ARG A 163 -10.12 -1.12 -11.04
CA ARG A 163 -10.95 -1.75 -10.00
C ARG A 163 -11.09 -3.23 -10.23
N ASN A 164 -11.43 -3.99 -9.18
CA ASN A 164 -11.83 -5.40 -9.31
C ASN A 164 -12.96 -5.57 -10.33
N SER A 165 -13.93 -4.64 -10.34
CA SER A 165 -15.03 -4.64 -11.30
C SER A 165 -14.61 -4.41 -12.76
N ASP A 166 -13.43 -3.86 -13.01
CA ASP A 166 -12.90 -3.72 -14.38
C ASP A 166 -12.27 -5.03 -14.84
N ILE A 167 -11.64 -5.77 -13.92
CA ILE A 167 -10.88 -7.00 -14.19
C ILE A 167 -11.80 -8.22 -14.20
N PHE A 168 -12.65 -8.39 -13.19
CA PHE A 168 -13.34 -9.64 -12.91
C PHE A 168 -14.86 -9.54 -13.17
N VAL A 169 -15.47 -10.68 -13.47
CA VAL A 169 -16.92 -10.82 -13.48
C VAL A 169 -17.46 -10.92 -12.04
N ASP A 170 -18.75 -10.65 -11.84
CA ASP A 170 -19.37 -10.75 -10.52
C ASP A 170 -19.25 -12.19 -9.97
N GLY A 171 -18.97 -12.31 -8.66
CA GLY A 171 -18.82 -13.59 -7.97
C GLY A 171 -17.55 -14.37 -8.32
N TYR A 172 -16.54 -13.69 -8.88
CA TYR A 172 -15.24 -14.27 -9.25
C TYR A 172 -14.52 -14.94 -8.08
N GLU A 173 -14.77 -14.50 -6.86
CA GLU A 173 -14.11 -14.98 -5.64
C GLU A 173 -14.28 -16.49 -5.46
N THR A 174 -15.45 -17.03 -5.83
CA THR A 174 -15.74 -18.47 -5.74
C THR A 174 -14.82 -19.32 -6.62
N GLN A 175 -14.26 -18.73 -7.68
CA GLN A 175 -13.33 -19.39 -8.60
C GLN A 175 -11.88 -18.98 -8.31
N LEU A 176 -11.64 -17.74 -7.86
CA LEU A 176 -10.31 -17.25 -7.56
C LEU A 176 -9.74 -17.85 -6.27
N ASN A 177 -10.53 -17.92 -5.19
CA ASN A 177 -10.05 -18.43 -3.89
C ASN A 177 -9.46 -19.85 -3.97
N PRO A 178 -10.07 -20.83 -4.65
CA PRO A 178 -9.45 -22.14 -4.85
C PRO A 178 -8.13 -22.11 -5.64
N LEU A 179 -7.99 -21.18 -6.59
CA LEU A 179 -6.73 -21.02 -7.33
C LEU A 179 -5.62 -20.42 -6.44
N LEU A 180 -5.97 -19.41 -5.62
CA LEU A 180 -5.06 -18.82 -4.65
C LEU A 180 -4.59 -19.86 -3.63
N LEU A 181 -5.52 -20.66 -3.08
CA LEU A 181 -5.16 -21.75 -2.16
C LEU A 181 -4.20 -22.74 -2.80
N LYS A 182 -4.52 -23.17 -4.02
CA LYS A 182 -3.67 -24.12 -4.75
C LYS A 182 -2.27 -23.54 -4.99
N ALA A 183 -2.17 -22.29 -5.45
CA ALA A 183 -0.90 -21.63 -5.70
C ALA A 183 -0.09 -21.41 -4.40
N LEU A 184 -0.77 -21.11 -3.27
CA LEU A 184 -0.12 -21.03 -1.96
C LEU A 184 0.43 -22.40 -1.52
N MET A 185 -0.33 -23.47 -1.70
CA MET A 185 0.11 -24.84 -1.38
C MET A 185 1.30 -25.26 -2.26
N GLU A 186 1.27 -24.93 -3.55
CA GLU A 186 2.39 -25.19 -4.47
C GLU A 186 3.65 -24.41 -4.07
N ARG A 187 3.51 -23.12 -3.71
CA ARG A 187 4.60 -22.28 -3.21
C ARG A 187 5.24 -22.86 -1.95
N GLU A 188 4.41 -23.37 -1.03
CA GLU A 188 4.86 -23.90 0.25
C GLU A 188 5.24 -25.40 0.16
N GLU A 189 5.18 -25.99 -1.02
CA GLU A 189 5.52 -27.40 -1.28
C GLU A 189 4.72 -28.38 -0.39
N VAL A 190 3.42 -28.11 -0.19
CA VAL A 190 2.50 -28.95 0.58
C VAL A 190 1.32 -29.42 -0.28
N ASN A 191 0.72 -30.54 0.12
CA ASN A 191 -0.38 -31.15 -0.63
C ASN A 191 -1.73 -31.13 0.10
N THR A 192 -1.75 -30.67 1.35
CA THR A 192 -2.97 -30.61 2.17
C THR A 192 -3.09 -29.28 2.90
N LEU A 193 -4.32 -28.88 3.20
CA LEU A 193 -4.59 -27.70 4.01
C LEU A 193 -4.02 -27.86 5.43
N ASP A 194 -4.08 -29.07 6.00
CA ASP A 194 -3.53 -29.31 7.34
C ASP A 194 -2.02 -29.07 7.37
N SER A 195 -1.29 -29.55 6.36
CA SER A 195 0.16 -29.29 6.25
C SER A 195 0.46 -27.79 6.05
N LEU A 196 -0.41 -27.06 5.35
CA LEU A 196 -0.29 -25.61 5.21
C LEU A 196 -0.51 -24.90 6.56
N LYS A 197 -1.51 -25.35 7.34
CA LYS A 197 -1.77 -24.86 8.69
C LYS A 197 -0.63 -25.15 9.67
N GLU A 198 0.00 -26.33 9.57
CA GLU A 198 1.19 -26.67 10.37
C GLU A 198 2.38 -25.74 10.09
N LYS A 199 2.49 -25.19 8.88
CA LYS A 199 3.47 -24.16 8.52
C LYS A 199 3.08 -22.73 8.95
N GLY A 200 1.94 -22.55 9.61
CA GLY A 200 1.50 -21.25 10.15
C GLY A 200 0.61 -20.44 9.22
N TYR A 201 0.17 -20.97 8.08
CA TYR A 201 -0.77 -20.32 7.16
C TYR A 201 -2.21 -20.71 7.48
N LEU A 202 -3.16 -19.80 7.24
CA LEU A 202 -4.62 -20.05 7.30
C LEU A 202 -5.08 -20.75 8.61
N GLN A 203 -4.45 -20.42 9.73
CA GLN A 203 -4.80 -21.03 11.01
C GLN A 203 -6.14 -20.56 11.55
N THR A 204 -6.49 -19.29 11.33
CA THR A 204 -7.67 -18.62 11.89
C THR A 204 -8.60 -18.05 10.83
N VAL A 205 -8.20 -18.03 9.57
CA VAL A 205 -8.96 -17.48 8.44
C VAL A 205 -8.91 -18.46 7.27
N ASP A 206 -9.95 -18.44 6.44
CA ASP A 206 -9.91 -19.11 5.14
C ASP A 206 -9.23 -18.21 4.10
N ILE A 207 -8.73 -18.82 3.00
CA ILE A 207 -8.19 -18.06 1.89
C ILE A 207 -9.29 -17.19 1.28
N TYR A 208 -8.96 -15.95 0.96
CA TYR A 208 -9.87 -14.98 0.34
C TYR A 208 -9.15 -14.22 -0.78
N SER A 209 -9.91 -13.57 -1.66
CA SER A 209 -9.38 -12.69 -2.71
C SER A 209 -8.97 -11.37 -2.09
N PRO A 210 -7.68 -11.03 -2.01
CA PRO A 210 -7.23 -9.78 -1.40
C PRO A 210 -7.56 -8.59 -2.31
N GLU A 211 -7.77 -7.41 -1.72
CA GLU A 211 -7.92 -6.17 -2.46
C GLU A 211 -6.57 -5.62 -2.97
N ASN A 212 -5.48 -6.06 -2.34
CA ASN A 212 -4.12 -5.69 -2.73
C ASN A 212 -3.61 -6.61 -3.83
N TYR A 213 -3.36 -6.07 -5.00
CA TYR A 213 -2.77 -6.80 -6.13
C TYR A 213 -2.02 -5.87 -7.08
N ILE A 214 -1.10 -6.44 -7.85
CA ILE A 214 -0.38 -5.74 -8.92
C ILE A 214 -0.81 -6.36 -10.25
N VAL A 215 -1.29 -5.51 -11.16
CA VAL A 215 -1.63 -5.88 -12.54
C VAL A 215 -0.36 -5.86 -13.38
N GLY A 216 0.09 -7.02 -13.84
CA GLY A 216 1.22 -7.17 -14.76
C GLY A 216 0.78 -7.41 -16.21
N ASP A 217 1.75 -7.61 -17.08
CA ASP A 217 1.51 -7.84 -18.52
C ASP A 217 0.72 -9.13 -18.79
N ASN A 218 1.07 -10.22 -18.12
CA ASN A 218 0.46 -11.55 -18.30
C ASN A 218 -0.06 -12.17 -17.00
N THR A 219 0.06 -11.46 -15.88
CA THR A 219 -0.23 -11.97 -14.54
C THR A 219 -0.89 -10.93 -13.66
N ILE A 220 -1.53 -11.40 -12.60
CA ILE A 220 -1.84 -10.59 -11.41
C ILE A 220 -1.08 -11.20 -10.24
N THR A 221 -0.36 -10.34 -9.51
CA THR A 221 0.27 -10.69 -8.24
C THR A 221 -0.66 -10.26 -7.12
N PHE A 222 -1.26 -11.22 -6.42
CA PHE A 222 -2.10 -10.99 -5.24
C PHE A 222 -1.23 -10.90 -4.01
N ILE A 223 -1.50 -9.90 -3.16
CA ILE A 223 -0.66 -9.55 -2.01
C ILE A 223 -1.48 -9.67 -0.74
N TYR A 224 -0.96 -10.47 0.19
CA TYR A 224 -1.41 -10.51 1.57
C TYR A 224 -0.34 -9.88 2.45
N ASN A 225 -0.73 -8.87 3.19
CA ASN A 225 0.16 -8.21 4.12
C ASN A 225 0.43 -9.09 5.36
N PRO A 226 1.47 -8.81 6.14
CA PRO A 226 1.79 -9.56 7.34
C PRO A 226 0.57 -9.70 8.27
N SER A 227 0.36 -10.86 8.81
CA SER A 227 -0.76 -11.24 9.69
C SER A 227 -2.13 -11.38 9.02
N GLU A 228 -2.26 -11.24 7.68
CA GLU A 228 -3.53 -11.45 6.99
C GLU A 228 -3.89 -12.94 6.87
N ILE A 229 -2.99 -13.76 6.38
CA ILE A 229 -3.22 -15.21 6.18
C ILE A 229 -2.15 -16.12 6.82
N ALA A 230 -1.14 -15.52 7.43
CA ALA A 230 -0.07 -16.21 8.15
C ALA A 230 0.42 -15.36 9.32
N SER A 231 1.36 -15.89 10.13
CA SER A 231 1.97 -15.11 11.21
C SER A 231 2.77 -13.91 10.69
N LEU A 232 2.98 -12.91 11.54
CA LEU A 232 3.76 -11.71 11.23
C LEU A 232 5.17 -12.04 10.70
N GLU A 233 5.78 -13.12 11.20
CA GLU A 233 7.13 -13.57 10.84
C GLU A 233 7.25 -14.02 9.39
N GLN A 234 6.14 -14.45 8.77
CA GLN A 234 6.11 -14.84 7.35
C GLN A 234 6.20 -13.64 6.40
N GLY A 235 6.00 -12.43 6.92
CA GLY A 235 6.06 -11.21 6.13
C GLY A 235 4.92 -11.11 5.10
N THR A 236 5.17 -10.35 4.04
CA THR A 236 4.23 -10.20 2.91
C THR A 236 4.23 -11.45 2.05
N ILE A 237 3.04 -11.96 1.72
CA ILE A 237 2.86 -13.15 0.90
C ILE A 237 2.32 -12.72 -0.46
N GLU A 238 3.06 -13.07 -1.50
CA GLU A 238 2.70 -12.80 -2.89
C GLU A 238 2.30 -14.10 -3.59
N ILE A 239 1.16 -14.09 -4.28
CA ILE A 239 0.66 -15.20 -5.08
C ILE A 239 0.46 -14.72 -6.50
N VAL A 240 1.20 -15.28 -7.44
CA VAL A 240 1.16 -14.91 -8.84
C VAL A 240 0.25 -15.87 -9.61
N LEU A 241 -0.77 -15.33 -10.28
CA LEU A 241 -1.63 -16.09 -11.19
C LEU A 241 -1.58 -15.47 -12.59
N THR A 242 -1.51 -16.34 -13.60
CA THR A 242 -1.57 -15.92 -15.01
C THR A 242 -3.00 -15.63 -15.46
N TYR A 243 -3.18 -14.75 -16.43
CA TYR A 243 -4.50 -14.53 -17.06
C TYR A 243 -5.09 -15.81 -17.66
N ALA A 244 -4.23 -16.72 -18.13
CA ALA A 244 -4.65 -18.02 -18.65
C ALA A 244 -5.33 -18.90 -17.56
N GLN A 245 -4.81 -18.89 -16.33
CA GLN A 245 -5.42 -19.59 -15.20
C GLN A 245 -6.78 -18.97 -14.81
N MET A 246 -6.90 -17.65 -14.92
CA MET A 246 -8.08 -16.87 -14.52
C MET A 246 -9.07 -16.60 -15.67
N LYS A 247 -8.86 -17.14 -16.86
CA LYS A 247 -9.62 -16.80 -18.11
C LYS A 247 -11.14 -16.95 -18.01
N LYS A 248 -11.63 -17.78 -17.06
CA LYS A 248 -13.07 -18.05 -16.91
C LYS A 248 -13.82 -16.90 -16.26
N PHE A 249 -13.13 -16.07 -15.48
CA PHE A 249 -13.72 -15.00 -14.69
C PHE A 249 -13.03 -13.63 -14.88
N ILE A 250 -11.99 -13.54 -15.71
CA ILE A 250 -11.48 -12.26 -16.19
C ILE A 250 -12.35 -11.75 -17.35
N LYS A 251 -12.65 -10.47 -17.34
CA LYS A 251 -13.40 -9.80 -18.41
C LYS A 251 -12.55 -9.69 -19.68
N PRO A 252 -13.05 -10.10 -20.84
CA PRO A 252 -12.32 -9.95 -22.11
C PRO A 252 -11.98 -8.50 -22.47
N ALA A 253 -12.81 -7.53 -22.01
CA ALA A 253 -12.56 -6.11 -22.20
C ALA A 253 -11.30 -5.65 -21.47
N PHE A 254 -11.08 -6.15 -20.25
CA PHE A 254 -9.87 -5.87 -19.49
C PHE A 254 -8.61 -6.37 -20.22
N LEU A 255 -8.60 -7.61 -20.68
CA LEU A 255 -7.46 -8.16 -21.42
C LEU A 255 -7.13 -7.37 -22.71
N LYS A 256 -8.14 -6.78 -23.35
CA LYS A 256 -7.94 -5.90 -24.50
C LYS A 256 -7.37 -4.54 -24.14
N SER A 257 -7.66 -4.03 -22.93
CA SER A 257 -7.12 -2.73 -22.48
C SER A 257 -5.64 -2.78 -22.10
N LEU A 258 -5.09 -3.99 -21.93
CA LEU A 258 -3.67 -4.19 -21.64
C LEU A 258 -2.79 -4.21 -22.92
N GLN A 259 -3.40 -4.41 -24.09
CA GLN A 259 -2.73 -4.45 -25.40
C GLN A 259 -2.66 -3.05 -26.03
#